data_d7cfb63104216d23dacd279e4bba6ad3
#
_entry.id   d7cfb63104216d23dacd279e4bba6ad3
#
_cell.length_a   1.000
_cell.length_b   1.000
_cell.length_c   1.000
_cell.angle_alpha   90.00
_cell.angle_beta   90.00
_cell.angle_gamma   90.00
#
_symmetry.space_group_name_H-M   'P 1'
#
loop_
_entity.id
_entity.type
_entity.pdbx_description
1 polymer ?
#
loop_
_entity_poly.entity_id
_entity_poly.type
_entity_poly.pdbx_seq_one_letter_code
_entity_poly.pdbx_strand_id
1 'polypeptide(L)'
;MSFKKIFVPLDDSELSHRVFSQALELALVDRAQVMLFNCVTINSLGETAVPIPVDLGMNAELMNQAYQAQRLRLESEEKHASGFLKNYCDAAAKQGLQVEFDCKMDGDPGHSICESAQNWGADLIVLGRRGRTGFAEAFLGSVSNYVVHHASCSVFVIQEVKAEK
;
A
#
# COMPACT_ATOMS: atom_id res chain seq x y z
N MET A 1 -15.92 4.42 21.28
CA MET A 1 -14.52 4.00 21.09
C MET A 1 -13.83 5.12 20.34
N SER A 2 -12.64 5.52 20.76
CA SER A 2 -11.87 6.57 20.11
C SER A 2 -10.53 5.96 19.70
N PHE A 3 -10.21 6.03 18.39
CA PHE A 3 -8.94 5.58 17.86
C PHE A 3 -7.86 6.63 18.09
N LYS A 4 -6.63 6.20 18.34
CA LYS A 4 -5.48 7.09 18.59
C LYS A 4 -4.48 7.06 17.45
N LYS A 5 -4.34 5.90 16.80
CA LYS A 5 -3.38 5.66 15.73
C LYS A 5 -4.01 4.91 14.58
N ILE A 6 -4.26 5.60 13.48
CA ILE A 6 -4.91 5.06 12.29
C ILE A 6 -3.87 4.80 11.21
N PHE A 7 -3.74 3.55 10.79
CA PHE A 7 -2.84 3.11 9.72
C PHE A 7 -3.60 2.97 8.40
N VAL A 8 -3.11 3.60 7.34
CA VAL A 8 -3.84 3.75 6.08
C VAL A 8 -2.98 3.28 4.91
N PRO A 9 -3.06 2.01 4.51
CA PRO A 9 -2.42 1.52 3.29
C PRO A 9 -3.10 2.11 2.06
N LEU A 10 -2.32 2.73 1.19
CA LEU A 10 -2.76 3.37 -0.04
C LEU A 10 -1.96 2.83 -1.23
N ASP A 11 -2.61 2.67 -2.36
CA ASP A 11 -1.98 2.40 -3.65
C ASP A 11 -2.36 3.50 -4.67
N ASP A 12 -1.79 3.43 -5.86
CA ASP A 12 -2.11 4.37 -6.95
C ASP A 12 -3.43 3.99 -7.65
N SER A 13 -4.53 3.98 -6.91
CA SER A 13 -5.87 3.70 -7.42
C SER A 13 -6.86 4.77 -7.01
N GLU A 14 -7.96 4.91 -7.78
CA GLU A 14 -9.06 5.82 -7.43
C GLU A 14 -9.69 5.52 -6.06
N LEU A 15 -9.69 4.24 -5.66
CA LEU A 15 -10.20 3.83 -4.36
C LEU A 15 -9.39 4.44 -3.21
N SER A 16 -8.08 4.65 -3.39
CA SER A 16 -7.21 5.24 -2.39
C SER A 16 -7.65 6.65 -1.97
N HIS A 17 -8.23 7.44 -2.86
CA HIS A 17 -8.81 8.74 -2.51
C HIS A 17 -9.95 8.61 -1.50
N ARG A 18 -10.82 7.61 -1.69
CA ARG A 18 -11.95 7.36 -0.78
C ARG A 18 -11.47 6.79 0.55
N VAL A 19 -10.52 5.88 0.53
CA VAL A 19 -9.89 5.31 1.73
C VAL A 19 -9.27 6.43 2.57
N PHE A 20 -8.50 7.29 1.92
CA PHE A 20 -7.88 8.45 2.56
C PHE A 20 -8.92 9.40 3.17
N SER A 21 -9.95 9.81 2.40
CA SER A 21 -10.98 10.72 2.90
C SER A 21 -11.69 10.17 4.13
N GLN A 22 -12.07 8.90 4.12
CA GLN A 22 -12.73 8.26 5.25
C GLN A 22 -11.81 8.13 6.47
N ALA A 23 -10.54 7.81 6.24
CA ALA A 23 -9.54 7.77 7.32
C ALA A 23 -9.32 9.16 7.95
N LEU A 24 -9.29 10.22 7.13
CA LEU A 24 -9.18 11.59 7.64
C LEU A 24 -10.40 12.02 8.46
N GLU A 25 -11.60 11.71 8.01
CA GLU A 25 -12.84 12.01 8.78
C GLU A 25 -12.78 11.38 10.17
N LEU A 26 -12.40 10.10 10.25
CA LEU A 26 -12.21 9.40 11.53
C LEU A 26 -11.09 10.04 12.37
N ALA A 27 -9.96 10.35 11.77
CA ALA A 27 -8.83 10.95 12.46
C ALA A 27 -9.15 12.33 13.03
N LEU A 28 -9.93 13.15 12.31
CA LEU A 28 -10.36 14.47 12.77
C LEU A 28 -11.30 14.37 13.98
N VAL A 29 -12.26 13.44 13.94
CA VAL A 29 -13.23 13.22 15.04
C VAL A 29 -12.50 12.75 16.30
N ASP A 30 -11.61 11.79 16.15
CA ASP A 30 -10.90 11.14 17.25
C ASP A 30 -9.61 11.84 17.68
N ARG A 31 -9.15 12.84 16.92
CA ARG A 31 -7.85 13.49 17.07
C ARG A 31 -6.69 12.48 17.01
N ALA A 32 -6.82 11.54 16.10
CA ALA A 32 -5.86 10.46 15.92
C ALA A 32 -4.63 10.88 15.11
N GLN A 33 -3.50 10.22 15.36
CA GLN A 33 -2.35 10.24 14.48
C GLN A 33 -2.61 9.34 13.28
N VAL A 34 -2.11 9.70 12.10
CA VAL A 34 -2.29 8.94 10.88
C VAL A 34 -0.94 8.52 10.31
N MET A 35 -0.80 7.23 9.98
CA MET A 35 0.30 6.71 9.19
C MET A 35 -0.21 6.32 7.81
N LEU A 36 0.27 6.99 6.78
CA LEU A 36 0.03 6.60 5.39
C LEU A 36 1.11 5.58 4.98
N PHE A 37 0.71 4.51 4.34
CA PHE A 37 1.62 3.44 3.99
C PHE A 37 1.44 3.00 2.55
N ASN A 38 2.54 2.73 1.85
CA ASN A 38 2.51 2.06 0.56
C ASN A 38 3.48 0.88 0.56
N CYS A 39 3.04 -0.23 -0.01
CA CYS A 39 3.90 -1.38 -0.28
C CYS A 39 4.11 -1.51 -1.78
N VAL A 40 5.31 -1.21 -2.25
CA VAL A 40 5.73 -1.45 -3.63
C VAL A 40 6.03 -2.93 -3.78
N THR A 41 5.23 -3.63 -4.59
CA THR A 41 5.45 -5.06 -4.82
C THR A 41 6.49 -5.28 -5.89
N ILE A 42 7.49 -6.08 -5.60
CA ILE A 42 8.56 -6.44 -6.55
C ILE A 42 7.97 -7.14 -7.80
N ASN A 43 6.85 -7.82 -7.64
CA ASN A 43 6.13 -8.47 -8.75
C ASN A 43 5.42 -7.49 -9.71
N SER A 44 5.12 -6.25 -9.28
CA SER A 44 4.57 -5.21 -10.17
C SER A 44 5.61 -4.66 -11.14
N LEU A 45 6.88 -4.96 -10.93
CA LEU A 45 7.99 -4.57 -11.79
C LEU A 45 8.07 -5.36 -13.11
N GLY A 46 7.04 -6.16 -13.38
CA GLY A 46 6.85 -6.89 -14.62
C GLY A 46 7.64 -8.20 -14.66
N GLU A 47 7.02 -9.23 -15.22
CA GLU A 47 7.57 -10.56 -15.53
C GLU A 47 8.76 -10.57 -16.51
N THR A 48 9.50 -9.49 -16.61
CA THR A 48 10.78 -9.41 -17.32
C THR A 48 11.96 -9.57 -16.36
N ALA A 49 11.83 -10.37 -15.31
CA ALA A 49 12.95 -11.16 -14.88
C ALA A 49 13.18 -12.16 -16.02
N VAL A 50 13.95 -11.77 -17.01
CA VAL A 50 14.43 -12.69 -18.03
C VAL A 50 15.00 -13.85 -17.24
N PRO A 51 14.46 -15.09 -17.37
CA PRO A 51 15.10 -16.24 -16.77
C PRO A 51 16.49 -16.27 -17.38
N ILE A 52 17.50 -15.94 -16.59
CA ILE A 52 18.88 -16.00 -17.03
C ILE A 52 19.14 -17.49 -17.19
N PRO A 53 19.28 -18.02 -18.42
CA PRO A 53 19.66 -19.41 -18.60
C PRO A 53 21.08 -19.50 -18.03
N VAL A 54 21.23 -20.22 -16.94
CA VAL A 54 22.52 -20.40 -16.21
C VAL A 54 23.57 -21.08 -17.07
N ASP A 55 23.18 -21.53 -18.25
CA ASP A 55 23.96 -22.44 -19.10
C ASP A 55 24.62 -21.81 -20.36
N LEU A 56 24.45 -20.53 -20.58
CA LEU A 56 25.12 -19.81 -21.65
C LEU A 56 26.09 -18.83 -21.00
N GLY A 57 27.40 -19.01 -21.18
CA GLY A 57 28.47 -18.13 -20.69
C GLY A 57 28.16 -16.64 -20.92
N MET A 58 27.24 -16.11 -20.14
CA MET A 58 26.78 -14.75 -20.26
C MET A 58 27.87 -13.81 -19.80
N ASN A 59 28.22 -12.91 -20.68
CA ASN A 59 29.14 -11.82 -20.44
C ASN A 59 28.74 -11.10 -19.13
N ALA A 60 29.66 -11.03 -18.18
CA ALA A 60 29.49 -10.36 -16.89
C ALA A 60 28.97 -8.91 -17.04
N GLU A 61 29.23 -8.30 -18.19
CA GLU A 61 28.77 -6.98 -18.57
C GLU A 61 27.24 -6.89 -18.76
N LEU A 62 26.64 -7.88 -19.41
CA LEU A 62 25.18 -7.97 -19.58
C LEU A 62 24.48 -8.20 -18.25
N MET A 63 25.06 -9.02 -17.38
CA MET A 63 24.56 -9.24 -16.01
C MET A 63 24.59 -7.93 -15.21
N ASN A 64 25.68 -7.19 -15.29
CA ASN A 64 25.82 -5.92 -14.58
C ASN A 64 24.83 -4.87 -15.11
N GLN A 65 24.65 -4.77 -16.44
CA GLN A 65 23.67 -3.87 -17.04
C GLN A 65 22.23 -4.22 -16.62
N ALA A 66 21.87 -5.50 -16.61
CA ALA A 66 20.55 -5.96 -16.15
C ALA A 66 20.30 -5.59 -14.66
N TYR A 67 21.30 -5.82 -13.81
CA TYR A 67 21.25 -5.46 -12.40
C TYR A 67 21.11 -3.95 -12.18
N GLN A 68 21.87 -3.14 -12.90
CA GLN A 68 21.78 -1.68 -12.84
C GLN A 68 20.39 -1.18 -13.31
N ALA A 69 19.87 -1.74 -14.39
CA ALA A 69 18.55 -1.39 -14.90
C ALA A 69 17.43 -1.73 -13.89
N GLN A 70 17.54 -2.89 -13.25
CA GLN A 70 16.59 -3.29 -12.20
C GLN A 70 16.66 -2.35 -10.99
N ARG A 71 17.86 -2.01 -10.54
CA ARG A 71 18.06 -1.07 -9.43
C ARG A 71 17.45 0.30 -9.72
N LEU A 72 17.66 0.85 -10.91
CA LEU A 72 17.09 2.14 -11.32
C LEU A 72 15.55 2.11 -11.35
N ARG A 73 14.95 0.99 -11.75
CA ARG A 73 13.49 0.80 -11.71
C ARG A 73 12.97 0.82 -10.27
N LEU A 74 13.62 0.08 -9.38
CA LEU A 74 13.25 0.04 -7.96
C LEU A 74 13.33 1.43 -7.33
N GLU A 75 14.41 2.17 -7.57
CA GLU A 75 14.58 3.55 -7.09
C GLU A 75 13.51 4.50 -7.66
N SER A 76 13.10 4.28 -8.91
CA SER A 76 12.03 5.08 -9.55
C SER A 76 10.66 4.81 -8.92
N GLU A 77 10.32 3.54 -8.68
CA GLU A 77 9.06 3.13 -8.05
C GLU A 77 8.97 3.63 -6.59
N GLU A 78 10.07 3.54 -5.85
CA GLU A 78 10.13 4.06 -4.48
C GLU A 78 9.93 5.59 -4.44
N LYS A 79 10.56 6.32 -5.35
CA LYS A 79 10.37 7.77 -5.49
C LYS A 79 8.94 8.14 -5.86
N HIS A 80 8.33 7.39 -6.77
CA HIS A 80 6.94 7.59 -7.18
C HIS A 80 5.99 7.35 -6.00
N ALA A 81 6.15 6.24 -5.29
CA ALA A 81 5.34 5.91 -4.12
C ALA A 81 5.50 6.94 -2.99
N SER A 82 6.73 7.35 -2.71
CA SER A 82 7.00 8.39 -1.69
C SER A 82 6.41 9.74 -2.08
N GLY A 83 6.51 10.13 -3.35
CA GLY A 83 5.92 11.38 -3.87
C GLY A 83 4.40 11.37 -3.78
N PHE A 84 3.79 10.24 -4.12
CA PHE A 84 2.35 10.00 -4.00
C PHE A 84 1.88 10.14 -2.54
N LEU A 85 2.50 9.44 -1.60
CA LEU A 85 2.17 9.51 -0.18
C LEU A 85 2.38 10.91 0.41
N LYS A 86 3.44 11.60 -0.02
CA LYS A 86 3.72 12.97 0.42
C LYS A 86 2.59 13.93 0.08
N ASN A 87 2.00 13.82 -1.12
CA ASN A 87 0.87 14.66 -1.51
C ASN A 87 -0.34 14.48 -0.57
N TYR A 88 -0.64 13.25 -0.18
CA TYR A 88 -1.69 12.95 0.80
C TYR A 88 -1.32 13.46 2.20
N CYS A 89 -0.06 13.29 2.60
CA CYS A 89 0.44 13.78 3.87
C CYS A 89 0.29 15.31 3.97
N ASP A 90 0.69 16.04 2.94
CA ASP A 90 0.56 17.51 2.87
C ASP A 90 -0.92 17.95 2.91
N ALA A 91 -1.82 17.20 2.27
CA ALA A 91 -3.26 17.48 2.31
C ALA A 91 -3.86 17.27 3.71
N ALA A 92 -3.46 16.23 4.41
CA ALA A 92 -3.91 15.96 5.78
C ALA A 92 -3.33 16.94 6.80
N ALA A 93 -2.06 17.31 6.66
CA ALA A 93 -1.39 18.29 7.52
C ALA A 93 -2.06 19.67 7.45
N LYS A 94 -2.57 20.09 6.28
CA LYS A 94 -3.37 21.31 6.11
C LYS A 94 -4.67 21.32 6.92
N GLN A 95 -5.17 20.14 7.30
CA GLN A 95 -6.36 19.99 8.15
C GLN A 95 -6.01 19.90 9.65
N GLY A 96 -4.73 20.07 10.01
CA GLY A 96 -4.26 20.07 11.39
C GLY A 96 -4.02 18.69 11.99
N LEU A 97 -3.95 17.63 11.16
CA LEU A 97 -3.67 16.27 11.60
C LEU A 97 -2.16 16.03 11.71
N GLN A 98 -1.78 15.20 12.68
CA GLN A 98 -0.44 14.62 12.74
C GLN A 98 -0.37 13.43 11.79
N VAL A 99 0.37 13.58 10.70
CA VAL A 99 0.47 12.56 9.65
C VAL A 99 1.92 12.23 9.36
N GLU A 100 2.20 10.96 9.32
CA GLU A 100 3.48 10.38 8.89
C GLU A 100 3.23 9.50 7.67
N PHE A 101 4.27 9.18 6.93
CA PHE A 101 4.18 8.19 5.87
C PHE A 101 5.41 7.30 5.82
N ASP A 102 5.21 6.07 5.37
CA ASP A 102 6.26 5.08 5.15
C ASP A 102 5.99 4.29 3.87
N CYS A 103 7.07 3.87 3.21
CA CYS A 103 7.01 3.08 1.99
C CYS A 103 7.95 1.89 2.12
N LYS A 104 7.43 0.69 1.93
CA LYS A 104 8.23 -0.54 1.92
C LYS A 104 8.21 -1.21 0.56
N MET A 105 9.31 -1.86 0.21
CA MET A 105 9.39 -2.77 -0.93
C MET A 105 9.34 -4.20 -0.43
N ASP A 106 8.29 -4.95 -0.78
CA ASP A 106 8.09 -6.32 -0.32
C ASP A 106 7.33 -7.15 -1.37
N GLY A 107 7.50 -8.46 -1.30
CA GLY A 107 6.76 -9.42 -2.13
C GLY A 107 5.33 -9.71 -1.62
N ASP A 108 5.04 -9.45 -0.35
CA ASP A 108 3.76 -9.71 0.30
C ASP A 108 3.19 -8.44 0.96
N PRO A 109 2.35 -7.68 0.24
CA PRO A 109 1.79 -6.46 0.78
C PRO A 109 0.86 -6.67 1.98
N GLY A 110 0.16 -7.81 2.07
CA GLY A 110 -0.70 -8.11 3.21
C GLY A 110 0.09 -8.27 4.50
N HIS A 111 1.18 -9.02 4.44
CA HIS A 111 2.10 -9.21 5.56
C HIS A 111 2.76 -7.88 5.97
N SER A 112 3.30 -7.14 5.00
CA SER A 112 3.95 -5.85 5.25
C SER A 112 3.03 -4.82 5.91
N ILE A 113 1.74 -4.78 5.53
CA ILE A 113 0.74 -3.92 6.16
C ILE A 113 0.55 -4.31 7.62
N CYS A 114 0.32 -5.59 7.91
CA CYS A 114 0.09 -6.06 9.28
C CYS A 114 1.31 -5.81 10.18
N GLU A 115 2.51 -6.15 9.69
CA GLU A 115 3.75 -5.94 10.42
C GLU A 115 4.01 -4.45 10.70
N SER A 116 3.89 -3.60 9.68
CA SER A 116 4.13 -2.16 9.82
C SER A 116 3.12 -1.50 10.73
N ALA A 117 1.83 -1.86 10.63
CA ALA A 117 0.79 -1.37 11.52
C ALA A 117 1.05 -1.77 12.97
N GLN A 118 1.44 -3.01 13.22
CA GLN A 118 1.78 -3.51 14.56
C GLN A 118 3.00 -2.78 15.13
N ASN A 119 4.08 -2.65 14.35
CA ASN A 119 5.31 -1.98 14.79
C ASN A 119 5.10 -0.50 15.09
N TRP A 120 4.22 0.17 14.33
CA TRP A 120 3.85 1.56 14.60
C TRP A 120 2.88 1.70 15.78
N GLY A 121 2.23 0.61 16.20
CA GLY A 121 1.26 0.56 17.28
C GLY A 121 -0.11 1.09 16.88
N ALA A 122 -0.56 0.77 15.66
CA ALA A 122 -1.88 1.11 15.18
C ALA A 122 -2.98 0.45 16.01
N ASP A 123 -4.07 1.15 16.24
CA ASP A 123 -5.30 0.62 16.84
C ASP A 123 -6.44 0.48 15.82
N LEU A 124 -6.26 1.06 14.63
CA LEU A 124 -7.14 0.89 13.47
C LEU A 124 -6.34 0.84 12.17
N ILE A 125 -6.64 -0.12 11.30
CA ILE A 125 -6.25 -0.11 9.89
C ILE A 125 -7.47 0.25 9.06
N VAL A 126 -7.33 1.25 8.17
CA VAL A 126 -8.37 1.63 7.19
C VAL A 126 -7.85 1.31 5.80
N LEU A 127 -8.47 0.35 5.11
CA LEU A 127 -8.02 -0.07 3.78
C LEU A 127 -9.17 -0.25 2.80
N GLY A 128 -8.85 -0.19 1.51
CA GLY A 128 -9.79 -0.43 0.44
C GLY A 128 -9.85 -1.91 0.03
N ARG A 129 -11.03 -2.35 -0.42
CA ARG A 129 -11.15 -3.59 -1.18
C ARG A 129 -11.55 -3.27 -2.61
N ARG A 130 -10.79 -3.76 -3.58
CA ARG A 130 -11.18 -3.70 -4.99
C ARG A 130 -12.15 -4.83 -5.29
N GLY A 131 -13.33 -4.49 -5.80
CA GLY A 131 -14.17 -5.46 -6.48
C GLY A 131 -13.59 -5.73 -7.87
N ARG A 132 -12.81 -6.79 -8.06
CA ARG A 132 -12.47 -7.22 -9.41
C ARG A 132 -13.76 -7.60 -10.14
N THR A 133 -13.97 -6.98 -11.30
CA THR A 133 -15.08 -7.18 -12.21
C THR A 133 -15.37 -8.65 -12.44
N GLY A 134 -16.59 -9.11 -12.16
CA GLY A 134 -17.20 -10.25 -12.81
C GLY A 134 -17.39 -11.53 -12.01
N PHE A 135 -16.79 -11.73 -10.84
CA PHE A 135 -17.03 -12.94 -10.04
C PHE A 135 -17.36 -12.60 -8.58
N ALA A 136 -18.57 -13.01 -8.21
CA ALA A 136 -19.13 -13.18 -6.87
C ALA A 136 -18.90 -12.04 -5.86
N GLU A 137 -19.98 -11.48 -5.42
CA GLU A 137 -20.17 -10.45 -4.37
C GLU A 137 -19.54 -10.77 -2.99
N ALA A 138 -18.72 -11.81 -2.89
CA ALA A 138 -18.22 -12.34 -1.62
C ALA A 138 -16.69 -12.30 -1.44
N PHE A 139 -15.88 -11.84 -2.41
CA PHE A 139 -14.43 -11.92 -2.27
C PHE A 139 -13.83 -10.57 -1.84
N LEU A 140 -13.38 -10.51 -0.60
CA LEU A 140 -12.31 -9.60 -0.16
C LEU A 140 -11.08 -9.87 -1.06
N GLY A 141 -10.46 -8.84 -1.66
CA GLY A 141 -9.22 -9.01 -2.42
C GLY A 141 -8.12 -9.65 -1.56
N SER A 142 -7.09 -10.25 -2.17
CA SER A 142 -6.05 -11.01 -1.45
C SER A 142 -5.43 -10.23 -0.29
N VAL A 143 -5.09 -8.98 -0.49
CA VAL A 143 -4.49 -8.11 0.54
C VAL A 143 -5.47 -7.81 1.66
N SER A 144 -6.68 -7.34 1.34
CA SER A 144 -7.68 -7.01 2.36
C SER A 144 -8.15 -8.23 3.15
N ASN A 145 -8.26 -9.40 2.49
CA ASN A 145 -8.56 -10.65 3.15
C ASN A 145 -7.44 -11.04 4.14
N TYR A 146 -6.19 -10.95 3.72
CA TYR A 146 -5.06 -11.24 4.59
C TYR A 146 -5.07 -10.33 5.83
N VAL A 147 -5.21 -9.01 5.62
CA VAL A 147 -5.20 -8.02 6.71
C VAL A 147 -6.34 -8.27 7.69
N VAL A 148 -7.57 -8.55 7.23
CA VAL A 148 -8.71 -8.84 8.10
C VAL A 148 -8.45 -10.04 9.02
N HIS A 149 -7.73 -11.06 8.52
CA HIS A 149 -7.45 -12.27 9.30
C HIS A 149 -6.21 -12.16 10.21
N HIS A 150 -5.25 -11.27 9.89
CA HIS A 150 -3.94 -11.26 10.56
C HIS A 150 -3.61 -9.95 11.29
N ALA A 151 -4.41 -8.91 11.14
CA ALA A 151 -4.18 -7.66 11.85
C ALA A 151 -4.32 -7.84 13.37
N SER A 152 -3.44 -7.20 14.13
CA SER A 152 -3.46 -7.19 15.59
C SER A 152 -4.38 -6.11 16.19
N CYS A 153 -5.04 -5.32 15.33
CA CYS A 153 -5.92 -4.21 15.71
C CYS A 153 -7.24 -4.25 14.91
N SER A 154 -8.13 -3.28 15.14
CA SER A 154 -9.37 -3.15 14.37
C SER A 154 -9.09 -2.89 12.89
N VAL A 155 -9.99 -3.37 12.02
CA VAL A 155 -9.86 -3.19 10.57
C VAL A 155 -11.16 -2.61 10.02
N PHE A 156 -11.06 -1.50 9.30
CA PHE A 156 -12.16 -0.89 8.57
C PHE A 156 -11.92 -1.04 7.07
N VAL A 157 -12.78 -1.80 6.39
CA VAL A 157 -12.68 -2.09 4.97
C VAL A 157 -13.64 -1.22 4.18
N ILE A 158 -13.12 -0.40 3.27
CA ILE A 158 -13.90 0.44 2.38
C ILE A 158 -14.10 -0.27 1.06
N GLN A 159 -15.34 -0.43 0.66
CA GLN A 159 -15.70 -1.07 -0.59
C GLN A 159 -15.87 -0.04 -1.71
N GLU A 160 -15.39 -0.38 -2.89
CA GLU A 160 -15.72 0.36 -4.11
C GLU A 160 -17.22 0.22 -4.39
N VAL A 161 -17.96 1.31 -4.34
CA VAL A 161 -19.38 1.34 -4.76
C VAL A 161 -19.39 1.55 -6.26
N LYS A 162 -19.82 0.54 -7.02
CA LYS A 162 -20.13 0.73 -8.45
C LYS A 162 -21.32 1.69 -8.52
N ALA A 163 -21.17 2.78 -9.27
CA ALA A 163 -22.32 3.56 -9.66
C ALA A 163 -23.23 2.65 -10.51
N GLU A 164 -24.46 2.44 -10.05
CA GLU A 164 -25.48 1.81 -10.88
C GLU A 164 -25.65 2.68 -12.14
N LYS A 165 -25.51 2.04 -13.30
CA LYS A 165 -25.79 2.67 -14.61
C LYS A 165 -27.28 2.61 -14.89
#